data_743dcc7c9ebfa0914e910f72cf76b52e
#
_entry.id   743dcc7c9ebfa0914e910f72cf76b52e
#
_cell.length_a   1.000
_cell.length_b   1.000
_cell.length_c   1.000
_cell.angle_alpha   90.00
_cell.angle_beta   90.00
_cell.angle_gamma   90.00
#
_symmetry.space_group_name_H-M   'P 1'
#
loop_
_entity.id
_entity.type
_entity.pdbx_description
1 polymer ?
#
loop_
_entity_poly.entity_id
_entity_poly.type
_entity_poly.pdbx_seq_one_letter_code
_entity_poly.pdbx_strand_id
1 'polypeptide(L)'
;MRRAGAPLAVLLALFAACARPAPRAPLPPDTEEYVFPSPAPGELAPKETERLEKAWLAVRAGDAARAERELQRLLRDRPGLVAAETALAYARLRGGRVEEAQRLFAGVLSRREDYVPALVGAASTARRAGRGEEALELLRRAETAAPHDTAIRRRLAEVRLQLTEQRLAQGREALAAGDRGGAERIYRAALEDAPEVAGLRLELADLLFGQGDRAGAIAVLEADTSEDRQVLGRLAELQTAGQDLDRALETYRRILARDPRDEEALRRSAEVRQQMELRQMPEEYRRIASAPTITRADLAALLAVKVSALSRVPAGTPPVAIDISGSWAREHILKALSYDAMTVYPNHTFQPVATVRRGDVARAVQRVLDLLSHPTGPAPALTDMSRGNLNYYPAARAVAAGLMDLTPAGAFEAWRPVSGAEATHILDGLVRLVGP
;
A
#
# COMPACT_ATOMS: atom_id res chain seq x y z
N MET A 1 -9.03 -86.52 32.16
CA MET A 1 -7.65 -86.53 32.71
C MET A 1 -7.29 -85.09 33.01
N ARG A 2 -7.41 -84.64 34.28
CA ARG A 2 -6.43 -84.39 35.32
C ARG A 2 -5.24 -83.54 34.83
N ARG A 3 -5.14 -82.26 35.31
CA ARG A 3 -4.20 -81.68 36.36
C ARG A 3 -4.42 -80.17 36.35
N ALA A 4 -4.90 -79.48 37.39
CA ALA A 4 -4.24 -79.10 38.62
C ALA A 4 -3.01 -78.22 38.41
N GLY A 5 -3.09 -76.97 38.82
CA GLY A 5 -2.00 -75.99 38.88
C GLY A 5 -2.37 -74.81 39.75
N ALA A 6 -1.68 -74.63 40.85
CA ALA A 6 -1.91 -73.81 42.07
C ALA A 6 -1.80 -72.31 41.88
N PRO A 7 -2.27 -71.49 42.85
CA PRO A 7 -2.24 -70.02 42.78
C PRO A 7 -0.90 -69.43 43.21
N LEU A 8 -0.41 -68.48 42.44
CA LEU A 8 0.79 -67.68 42.82
C LEU A 8 0.33 -66.41 43.54
N ALA A 9 0.65 -66.34 44.83
CA ALA A 9 0.45 -65.13 45.64
C ALA A 9 1.48 -64.09 45.25
N VAL A 10 1.03 -62.94 44.77
CA VAL A 10 1.87 -61.76 44.52
C VAL A 10 1.83 -60.84 45.73
N LEU A 11 2.98 -60.76 46.39
CA LEU A 11 3.25 -59.74 47.43
C LEU A 11 3.18 -58.33 46.84
N LEU A 12 2.25 -57.49 47.32
CA LEU A 12 2.24 -56.03 47.08
C LEU A 12 3.25 -55.41 48.05
N ALA A 13 4.41 -55.03 47.52
CA ALA A 13 5.36 -54.16 48.22
C ALA A 13 4.89 -52.71 48.13
N LEU A 14 4.46 -52.14 49.23
CA LEU A 14 4.18 -50.71 49.40
C LEU A 14 5.48 -49.91 49.34
N PHE A 15 5.81 -49.36 48.15
CA PHE A 15 6.78 -48.27 48.04
C PHE A 15 6.07 -46.94 48.30
N ALA A 16 6.25 -46.40 49.49
CA ALA A 16 5.99 -45.01 49.80
C ALA A 16 7.03 -44.14 49.07
N ALA A 17 6.76 -43.82 47.82
CA ALA A 17 7.55 -42.84 47.10
C ALA A 17 7.21 -41.44 47.63
N CYS A 18 8.19 -40.77 48.26
CA CYS A 18 8.16 -39.33 48.50
C CYS A 18 7.92 -38.62 47.18
N ALA A 19 6.67 -38.29 46.89
CA ALA A 19 6.31 -37.47 45.71
C ALA A 19 6.96 -36.08 45.86
N ARG A 20 8.04 -35.84 45.12
CA ARG A 20 8.51 -34.49 44.90
C ARG A 20 7.35 -33.70 44.29
N PRO A 21 7.06 -32.48 44.81
CA PRO A 21 6.03 -31.66 44.18
C PRO A 21 6.40 -31.47 42.71
N ALA A 22 5.47 -31.76 41.81
CA ALA A 22 5.62 -31.56 40.38
C ALA A 22 6.07 -30.12 40.12
N PRO A 23 7.00 -29.87 39.19
CA PRO A 23 7.36 -28.53 38.81
C PRO A 23 6.06 -27.79 38.41
N ARG A 24 5.84 -26.63 39.08
CA ARG A 24 4.67 -25.79 38.76
C ARG A 24 4.67 -25.52 37.26
N ALA A 25 3.54 -25.82 36.61
CA ALA A 25 3.32 -25.46 35.21
C ALA A 25 3.64 -23.97 35.00
N PRO A 26 4.29 -23.59 33.88
CA PRO A 26 4.53 -22.19 33.60
C PRO A 26 3.20 -21.46 33.66
N LEU A 27 3.19 -20.28 34.26
CA LEU A 27 2.01 -19.45 34.40
C LEU A 27 1.49 -19.15 32.95
N PRO A 28 0.18 -19.26 32.69
CA PRO A 28 -0.35 -18.92 31.42
C PRO A 28 -0.04 -17.46 31.06
N PRO A 29 0.12 -17.11 29.75
CA PRO A 29 0.57 -15.80 29.30
C PRO A 29 -0.27 -14.61 29.78
N ASP A 30 -1.50 -14.84 30.22
CA ASP A 30 -2.39 -13.82 30.82
C ASP A 30 -1.92 -13.23 32.15
N THR A 31 -0.86 -13.71 32.77
CA THR A 31 -0.38 -13.17 34.05
C THR A 31 0.31 -11.81 33.94
N GLU A 32 0.70 -11.39 32.72
CA GLU A 32 1.18 -10.04 32.49
C GLU A 32 0.07 -8.98 32.55
N GLU A 33 -1.20 -9.37 32.45
CA GLU A 33 -2.34 -8.46 32.57
C GLU A 33 -2.54 -7.87 33.97
N TYR A 34 -1.96 -8.46 35.00
CA TYR A 34 -2.23 -8.10 36.41
C TYR A 34 -1.10 -7.28 37.01
N VAL A 35 -1.45 -6.09 37.51
CA VAL A 35 -0.50 -5.21 38.22
C VAL A 35 -0.66 -5.40 39.69
N PHE A 36 0.45 -5.68 40.40
CA PHE A 36 0.43 -5.84 41.86
C PHE A 36 -0.07 -4.57 42.53
N PRO A 37 -1.12 -4.65 43.34
CA PRO A 37 -1.66 -3.48 44.02
C PRO A 37 -0.83 -3.16 45.26
N SER A 38 0.28 -2.46 45.08
CA SER A 38 1.16 -2.06 46.17
C SER A 38 0.44 -1.13 47.15
N PRO A 39 0.44 -1.44 48.47
CA PRO A 39 -0.03 -0.52 49.48
C PRO A 39 0.89 0.68 49.58
N ALA A 40 0.39 1.80 50.17
CA ALA A 40 1.24 2.93 50.44
C ALA A 40 2.30 2.58 51.48
N PRO A 41 3.48 3.23 51.46
CA PRO A 41 4.52 2.98 52.48
C PRO A 41 3.97 3.17 53.89
N GLY A 42 4.10 2.14 54.74
CA GLY A 42 3.61 2.18 56.15
C GLY A 42 2.09 1.95 56.30
N GLU A 43 1.34 1.71 55.24
CA GLU A 43 -0.12 1.47 55.27
C GLU A 43 -0.45 0.10 55.94
N LEU A 44 0.41 -0.88 55.78
CA LEU A 44 0.25 -2.25 56.30
C LEU A 44 1.37 -2.63 57.28
N ALA A 45 0.98 -3.40 58.32
CA ALA A 45 1.96 -4.09 59.16
C ALA A 45 2.64 -5.23 58.35
N PRO A 46 3.85 -5.67 58.74
CA PRO A 46 4.59 -6.71 58.00
C PRO A 46 3.78 -8.00 57.75
N LYS A 47 3.00 -8.45 58.77
CA LYS A 47 2.13 -9.63 58.62
C LYS A 47 0.97 -9.43 57.66
N GLU A 48 0.44 -8.22 57.55
CA GLU A 48 -0.66 -7.88 56.62
C GLU A 48 -0.11 -7.80 55.18
N THR A 49 1.08 -7.25 55.01
CA THR A 49 1.79 -7.23 53.71
C THR A 49 2.05 -8.67 53.22
N GLU A 50 2.56 -9.53 54.09
CA GLU A 50 2.79 -10.95 53.75
C GLU A 50 1.49 -11.66 53.34
N ARG A 51 0.36 -11.35 54.00
CA ARG A 51 -0.95 -11.91 53.62
C ARG A 51 -1.41 -11.41 52.23
N LEU A 52 -1.24 -10.13 51.95
CA LEU A 52 -1.57 -9.54 50.65
C LEU A 52 -0.73 -10.19 49.54
N GLU A 53 0.57 -10.32 49.75
CA GLU A 53 1.48 -10.97 48.80
C GLU A 53 1.13 -12.45 48.57
N LYS A 54 0.83 -13.22 49.63
CA LYS A 54 0.38 -14.61 49.49
C LYS A 54 -0.93 -14.72 48.72
N ALA A 55 -1.88 -13.84 48.99
CA ALA A 55 -3.14 -13.78 48.23
C ALA A 55 -2.88 -13.41 46.76
N TRP A 56 -1.99 -12.45 46.47
CA TRP A 56 -1.61 -12.09 45.14
C TRP A 56 -0.92 -13.24 44.38
N LEU A 57 -0.06 -13.98 45.01
CA LEU A 57 0.54 -15.19 44.44
C LEU A 57 -0.54 -16.23 44.05
N ALA A 58 -1.63 -16.34 44.83
CA ALA A 58 -2.76 -17.20 44.46
C ALA A 58 -3.54 -16.65 43.25
N VAL A 59 -3.73 -15.31 43.13
CA VAL A 59 -4.30 -14.68 41.94
C VAL A 59 -3.47 -15.04 40.71
N ARG A 60 -2.15 -14.85 40.79
CA ARG A 60 -1.23 -15.16 39.69
C ARG A 60 -1.21 -16.65 39.34
N ALA A 61 -1.34 -17.52 40.31
CA ALA A 61 -1.40 -18.98 40.13
C ALA A 61 -2.75 -19.45 39.54
N GLY A 62 -3.76 -18.57 39.39
CA GLY A 62 -5.09 -18.95 38.94
C GLY A 62 -6.01 -19.53 40.02
N ASP A 63 -5.55 -19.59 41.28
CA ASP A 63 -6.37 -20.06 42.41
C ASP A 63 -7.22 -18.90 42.99
N ALA A 64 -8.21 -18.48 42.16
CA ALA A 64 -9.10 -17.38 42.52
C ALA A 64 -9.83 -17.61 43.86
N ALA A 65 -10.26 -18.83 44.13
CA ALA A 65 -10.99 -19.16 45.35
C ALA A 65 -10.14 -19.00 46.60
N ARG A 66 -8.87 -19.40 46.54
CA ARG A 66 -7.92 -19.21 47.64
C ARG A 66 -7.60 -17.72 47.84
N ALA A 67 -7.33 -17.02 46.74
CA ALA A 67 -7.04 -15.58 46.78
C ALA A 67 -8.19 -14.82 47.47
N GLU A 68 -9.44 -15.09 47.06
CA GLU A 68 -10.62 -14.44 47.63
C GLU A 68 -10.75 -14.69 49.15
N ARG A 69 -10.60 -15.91 49.58
CA ARG A 69 -10.69 -16.23 51.03
C ARG A 69 -9.67 -15.45 51.85
N GLU A 70 -8.43 -15.38 51.39
CA GLU A 70 -7.37 -14.65 52.08
C GLU A 70 -7.61 -13.12 52.06
N LEU A 71 -8.04 -12.58 50.90
CA LEU A 71 -8.32 -11.13 50.75
C LEU A 71 -9.55 -10.72 51.57
N GLN A 72 -10.62 -11.54 51.60
CA GLN A 72 -11.77 -11.27 52.44
C GLN A 72 -11.46 -11.28 53.92
N ARG A 73 -10.52 -12.14 54.39
CA ARG A 73 -10.02 -12.10 55.75
C ARG A 73 -9.28 -10.82 56.05
N LEU A 74 -8.37 -10.40 55.12
CA LEU A 74 -7.63 -9.16 55.26
C LEU A 74 -8.56 -7.94 55.29
N LEU A 75 -9.60 -7.92 54.43
CA LEU A 75 -10.59 -6.85 54.40
C LEU A 75 -11.53 -6.78 55.58
N ARG A 76 -11.74 -7.93 56.31
CA ARG A 76 -12.46 -7.89 57.60
C ARG A 76 -11.61 -7.22 58.70
N ASP A 77 -10.30 -7.46 58.65
CA ASP A 77 -9.37 -6.86 59.64
C ASP A 77 -9.08 -5.37 59.27
N ARG A 78 -9.08 -5.06 57.98
CA ARG A 78 -8.78 -3.72 57.44
C ARG A 78 -9.80 -3.29 56.35
N PRO A 79 -11.00 -2.88 56.77
CA PRO A 79 -12.02 -2.40 55.84
C PRO A 79 -11.54 -1.19 55.04
N GLY A 80 -11.82 -1.18 53.70
CA GLY A 80 -11.45 -0.06 52.83
C GLY A 80 -9.99 -0.02 52.38
N LEU A 81 -9.21 -1.07 52.65
CA LEU A 81 -7.84 -1.17 52.15
C LEU A 81 -7.83 -1.31 50.63
N VAL A 82 -7.46 -0.21 49.95
CA VAL A 82 -7.50 -0.08 48.47
C VAL A 82 -6.70 -1.21 47.79
N ALA A 83 -5.52 -1.55 48.31
CA ALA A 83 -4.70 -2.60 47.75
C ALA A 83 -5.36 -3.99 47.81
N ALA A 84 -6.01 -4.32 48.95
CA ALA A 84 -6.68 -5.60 49.11
C ALA A 84 -7.98 -5.69 48.28
N GLU A 85 -8.76 -4.59 48.17
CA GLU A 85 -9.94 -4.53 47.32
C GLU A 85 -9.58 -4.68 45.83
N THR A 86 -8.48 -4.04 45.42
CA THR A 86 -7.97 -4.17 44.05
C THR A 86 -7.50 -5.61 43.77
N ALA A 87 -6.78 -6.24 44.72
CA ALA A 87 -6.40 -7.64 44.59
C ALA A 87 -7.61 -8.57 44.54
N LEU A 88 -8.67 -8.27 45.33
CA LEU A 88 -9.94 -9.01 45.27
C LEU A 88 -10.65 -8.86 43.93
N ALA A 89 -10.64 -7.66 43.34
CA ALA A 89 -11.18 -7.42 42.00
C ALA A 89 -10.45 -8.27 40.95
N TYR A 90 -9.12 -8.33 41.00
CA TYR A 90 -8.33 -9.22 40.16
C TYR A 90 -8.64 -10.71 40.41
N ALA A 91 -8.85 -11.15 41.67
CA ALA A 91 -9.24 -12.51 41.94
C ALA A 91 -10.61 -12.85 41.33
N ARG A 92 -11.59 -11.91 41.38
CA ARG A 92 -12.90 -12.05 40.74
C ARG A 92 -12.77 -12.13 39.24
N LEU A 93 -11.97 -11.25 38.61
CA LEU A 93 -11.71 -11.26 37.20
C LEU A 93 -11.07 -12.57 36.73
N ARG A 94 -10.12 -13.11 37.51
CA ARG A 94 -9.48 -14.41 37.24
C ARG A 94 -10.46 -15.56 37.34
N GLY A 95 -11.44 -15.45 38.25
CA GLY A 95 -12.51 -16.43 38.43
C GLY A 95 -13.66 -16.27 37.41
N GLY A 96 -13.51 -15.39 36.39
CA GLY A 96 -14.52 -15.15 35.33
C GLY A 96 -15.71 -14.28 35.78
N ARG A 97 -15.67 -13.70 36.98
CA ARG A 97 -16.74 -12.83 37.51
C ARG A 97 -16.49 -11.37 37.09
N VAL A 98 -16.67 -11.10 35.84
CA VAL A 98 -16.32 -9.83 35.19
C VAL A 98 -17.08 -8.64 35.79
N GLU A 99 -18.40 -8.78 36.00
CA GLU A 99 -19.26 -7.72 36.52
C GLU A 99 -18.94 -7.39 38.00
N GLU A 100 -18.57 -8.42 38.80
CA GLU A 100 -18.18 -8.20 40.18
C GLU A 100 -16.82 -7.51 40.26
N ALA A 101 -15.88 -7.92 39.43
CA ALA A 101 -14.58 -7.26 39.32
C ALA A 101 -14.72 -5.79 38.90
N GLN A 102 -15.58 -5.50 37.93
CA GLN A 102 -15.86 -4.13 37.49
C GLN A 102 -16.36 -3.24 38.62
N ARG A 103 -17.34 -3.74 39.41
CA ARG A 103 -17.89 -2.99 40.54
C ARG A 103 -16.80 -2.69 41.62
N LEU A 104 -15.93 -3.65 41.89
CA LEU A 104 -14.83 -3.45 42.82
C LEU A 104 -13.80 -2.44 42.33
N PHE A 105 -13.35 -2.53 41.05
CA PHE A 105 -12.45 -1.57 40.49
C PHE A 105 -13.07 -0.17 40.46
N ALA A 106 -14.35 -0.03 40.07
CA ALA A 106 -15.06 1.26 40.07
C ALA A 106 -15.14 1.84 41.52
N GLY A 107 -15.41 1.01 42.51
CA GLY A 107 -15.42 1.42 43.93
C GLY A 107 -14.05 1.87 44.44
N VAL A 108 -12.96 1.28 43.94
CA VAL A 108 -11.60 1.74 44.22
C VAL A 108 -11.33 3.07 43.52
N LEU A 109 -11.65 3.17 42.23
CA LEU A 109 -11.40 4.36 41.41
C LEU A 109 -12.23 5.58 41.84
N SER A 110 -13.40 5.40 42.44
CA SER A 110 -14.18 6.49 43.01
C SER A 110 -13.51 7.16 44.22
N ARG A 111 -12.59 6.43 44.91
CA ARG A 111 -11.81 6.94 46.08
C ARG A 111 -10.38 7.32 45.69
N ARG A 112 -9.82 6.68 44.69
CA ARG A 112 -8.46 6.93 44.17
C ARG A 112 -8.48 6.81 42.65
N GLU A 113 -8.81 7.89 41.97
CA GLU A 113 -9.06 7.94 40.54
C GLU A 113 -7.82 7.66 39.66
N ASP A 114 -6.63 7.87 40.22
CA ASP A 114 -5.32 7.70 39.59
C ASP A 114 -4.61 6.39 39.98
N TYR A 115 -5.30 5.48 40.70
CA TYR A 115 -4.66 4.26 41.18
C TYR A 115 -4.41 3.27 40.03
N VAL A 116 -3.18 3.26 39.51
CA VAL A 116 -2.76 2.50 38.34
C VAL A 116 -3.18 1.03 38.34
N PRO A 117 -3.01 0.24 39.43
CA PRO A 117 -3.45 -1.16 39.44
C PRO A 117 -4.94 -1.33 39.20
N ALA A 118 -5.77 -0.41 39.72
CA ALA A 118 -7.21 -0.45 39.49
C ALA A 118 -7.60 0.01 38.08
N LEU A 119 -6.92 1.02 37.53
CA LEU A 119 -7.14 1.46 36.16
C LEU A 119 -6.82 0.34 35.14
N VAL A 120 -5.69 -0.33 35.31
CA VAL A 120 -5.32 -1.46 34.44
C VAL A 120 -6.28 -2.65 34.63
N GLY A 121 -6.70 -2.94 35.86
CA GLY A 121 -7.68 -3.99 36.13
C GLY A 121 -9.07 -3.68 35.53
N ALA A 122 -9.54 -2.44 35.66
CA ALA A 122 -10.79 -1.98 35.05
C ALA A 122 -10.72 -2.05 33.51
N ALA A 123 -9.59 -1.65 32.92
CA ALA A 123 -9.38 -1.77 31.47
C ALA A 123 -9.42 -3.23 31.00
N SER A 124 -8.77 -4.15 31.74
CA SER A 124 -8.83 -5.59 31.43
C SER A 124 -10.25 -6.14 31.53
N THR A 125 -11.03 -5.62 32.47
CA THR A 125 -12.45 -5.97 32.66
C THR A 125 -13.31 -5.46 31.51
N ALA A 126 -13.12 -4.19 31.09
CA ALA A 126 -13.83 -3.57 29.98
C ALA A 126 -13.49 -4.31 28.67
N ARG A 127 -12.24 -4.66 28.41
CA ARG A 127 -11.81 -5.43 27.24
C ARG A 127 -12.48 -6.79 27.18
N ARG A 128 -12.54 -7.54 28.28
CA ARG A 128 -13.23 -8.84 28.35
C ARG A 128 -14.74 -8.73 28.13
N ALA A 129 -15.32 -7.59 28.48
CA ALA A 129 -16.74 -7.28 28.23
C ALA A 129 -16.99 -6.72 26.82
N GLY A 130 -15.99 -6.66 25.92
CA GLY A 130 -16.12 -6.11 24.55
C GLY A 130 -16.21 -4.60 24.49
N ARG A 131 -15.92 -3.89 25.60
CA ARG A 131 -16.00 -2.42 25.70
C ARG A 131 -14.61 -1.79 25.46
N GLY A 132 -14.15 -1.87 24.22
CA GLY A 132 -12.80 -1.45 23.81
C GLY A 132 -12.52 0.03 24.07
N GLU A 133 -13.49 0.92 23.81
CA GLU A 133 -13.38 2.36 24.04
C GLU A 133 -13.14 2.68 25.55
N GLU A 134 -13.92 2.06 26.41
CA GLU A 134 -13.74 2.21 27.87
C GLU A 134 -12.36 1.70 28.31
N ALA A 135 -11.91 0.58 27.74
CA ALA A 135 -10.59 0.04 28.03
C ALA A 135 -9.48 1.00 27.57
N LEU A 136 -9.63 1.62 26.41
CA LEU A 136 -8.69 2.60 25.86
C LEU A 136 -8.57 3.82 26.78
N GLU A 137 -9.71 4.39 27.22
CA GLU A 137 -9.73 5.56 28.11
C GLU A 137 -9.10 5.26 29.46
N LEU A 138 -9.41 4.11 30.05
CA LEU A 138 -8.82 3.70 31.34
C LEU A 138 -7.29 3.52 31.24
N LEU A 139 -6.79 2.98 30.13
CA LEU A 139 -5.35 2.85 29.90
C LEU A 139 -4.66 4.19 29.62
N ARG A 140 -5.31 5.15 28.97
CA ARG A 140 -4.81 6.52 28.82
C ARG A 140 -4.65 7.19 30.19
N ARG A 141 -5.64 7.03 31.07
CA ARG A 141 -5.54 7.53 32.46
C ARG A 141 -4.41 6.85 33.23
N ALA A 142 -4.25 5.53 33.03
CA ALA A 142 -3.13 4.78 33.65
C ALA A 142 -1.77 5.27 33.13
N GLU A 143 -1.63 5.57 31.84
CA GLU A 143 -0.41 6.12 31.25
C GLU A 143 -0.11 7.53 31.80
N THR A 144 -1.12 8.39 31.94
CA THR A 144 -0.98 9.71 32.57
C THR A 144 -0.49 9.60 34.02
N ALA A 145 -1.02 8.63 34.78
CA ALA A 145 -0.61 8.40 36.17
C ALA A 145 0.79 7.74 36.30
N ALA A 146 1.23 6.98 35.27
CA ALA A 146 2.53 6.31 35.24
C ALA A 146 3.18 6.40 33.84
N PRO A 147 3.68 7.58 33.42
CA PRO A 147 4.12 7.82 32.04
C PRO A 147 5.38 7.04 31.63
N HIS A 148 6.15 6.50 32.60
CA HIS A 148 7.35 5.72 32.33
C HIS A 148 7.12 4.19 32.35
N ASP A 149 5.89 3.74 32.63
CA ASP A 149 5.57 2.32 32.64
C ASP A 149 5.39 1.77 31.21
N THR A 150 6.40 1.04 30.77
CA THR A 150 6.41 0.45 29.42
C THR A 150 5.34 -0.61 29.23
N ALA A 151 4.91 -1.30 30.31
CA ALA A 151 3.88 -2.32 30.24
C ALA A 151 2.50 -1.69 30.00
N ILE A 152 2.23 -0.51 30.55
CA ILE A 152 0.99 0.25 30.29
C ILE A 152 0.96 0.70 28.85
N ARG A 153 2.06 1.29 28.34
CA ARG A 153 2.15 1.71 26.94
C ARG A 153 1.95 0.57 25.96
N ARG A 154 2.52 -0.62 26.25
CA ARG A 154 2.28 -1.81 25.44
C ARG A 154 0.80 -2.20 25.42
N ARG A 155 0.14 -2.25 26.58
CA ARG A 155 -1.30 -2.58 26.68
C ARG A 155 -2.17 -1.57 25.96
N LEU A 156 -1.83 -0.29 26.07
CA LEU A 156 -2.52 0.78 25.35
C LEU A 156 -2.43 0.57 23.84
N ALA A 157 -1.23 0.26 23.33
CA ALA A 157 -1.02 -0.05 21.91
C ALA A 157 -1.79 -1.29 21.46
N GLU A 158 -1.81 -2.35 22.26
CA GLU A 158 -2.57 -3.58 21.96
C GLU A 158 -4.08 -3.33 21.88
N VAL A 159 -4.65 -2.58 22.83
CA VAL A 159 -6.09 -2.25 22.82
C VAL A 159 -6.42 -1.32 21.66
N ARG A 160 -5.55 -0.34 21.38
CA ARG A 160 -5.70 0.57 20.23
C ARG A 160 -5.71 -0.22 18.92
N LEU A 161 -4.77 -1.14 18.73
CA LEU A 161 -4.71 -1.98 17.53
C LEU A 161 -5.99 -2.81 17.38
N GLN A 162 -6.40 -3.51 18.44
CA GLN A 162 -7.62 -4.34 18.41
C GLN A 162 -8.87 -3.52 18.07
N LEU A 163 -9.02 -2.33 18.67
CA LEU A 163 -10.13 -1.42 18.40
C LEU A 163 -10.12 -0.92 16.95
N THR A 164 -8.94 -0.59 16.45
CA THR A 164 -8.74 -0.17 15.05
C THR A 164 -9.16 -1.27 14.07
N GLU A 165 -8.72 -2.51 14.32
CA GLU A 165 -9.12 -3.67 13.49
C GLU A 165 -10.63 -3.90 13.53
N GLN A 166 -11.25 -3.79 14.71
CA GLN A 166 -12.71 -3.90 14.83
C GLN A 166 -13.45 -2.81 14.06
N ARG A 167 -13.00 -1.55 14.17
CA ARG A 167 -13.60 -0.43 13.44
C ARG A 167 -13.40 -0.56 11.94
N LEU A 168 -12.25 -1.03 11.49
CA LEU A 168 -11.99 -1.32 10.08
C LEU A 168 -12.96 -2.37 9.55
N ALA A 169 -13.16 -3.45 10.30
CA ALA A 169 -14.13 -4.49 9.94
C ALA A 169 -15.58 -3.94 9.90
N GLN A 170 -15.98 -3.16 10.91
CA GLN A 170 -17.31 -2.52 10.96
C GLN A 170 -17.52 -1.54 9.80
N GLY A 171 -16.49 -0.76 9.45
CA GLY A 171 -16.55 0.14 8.30
C GLY A 171 -16.77 -0.61 6.98
N ARG A 172 -16.05 -1.71 6.79
CA ARG A 172 -16.23 -2.59 5.61
C ARG A 172 -17.62 -3.24 5.57
N GLU A 173 -18.14 -3.65 6.72
CA GLU A 173 -19.49 -4.21 6.84
C GLU A 173 -20.56 -3.16 6.49
N ALA A 174 -20.41 -1.93 7.00
CA ALA A 174 -21.28 -0.82 6.65
C ALA A 174 -21.25 -0.52 5.14
N LEU A 175 -20.07 -0.57 4.51
CA LEU A 175 -19.93 -0.44 3.05
C LEU A 175 -20.64 -1.56 2.30
N ALA A 176 -20.50 -2.79 2.74
CA ALA A 176 -21.17 -3.94 2.14
C ALA A 176 -22.70 -3.86 2.27
N ALA A 177 -23.19 -3.24 3.34
CA ALA A 177 -24.60 -2.95 3.57
C ALA A 177 -25.10 -1.71 2.80
N GLY A 178 -24.22 -0.97 2.09
CA GLY A 178 -24.54 0.25 1.37
C GLY A 178 -24.58 1.52 2.23
N ASP A 179 -24.29 1.43 3.53
CA ASP A 179 -24.21 2.59 4.45
C ASP A 179 -22.85 3.28 4.33
N ARG A 180 -22.68 4.04 3.26
CA ARG A 180 -21.46 4.80 3.01
C ARG A 180 -21.21 5.87 4.07
N GLY A 181 -22.26 6.56 4.54
CA GLY A 181 -22.16 7.58 5.57
C GLY A 181 -21.77 7.01 6.94
N GLY A 182 -22.30 5.82 7.28
CA GLY A 182 -21.87 5.07 8.46
C GLY A 182 -20.42 4.66 8.42
N ALA A 183 -19.96 4.10 7.30
CA ALA A 183 -18.58 3.71 7.09
C ALA A 183 -17.62 4.90 7.21
N GLU A 184 -17.96 6.04 6.62
CA GLU A 184 -17.15 7.26 6.71
C GLU A 184 -16.99 7.74 8.15
N ARG A 185 -18.07 7.78 8.93
CA ARG A 185 -18.01 8.14 10.34
C ARG A 185 -17.12 7.19 11.15
N ILE A 186 -17.26 5.88 10.89
CA ILE A 186 -16.45 4.85 11.56
C ILE A 186 -14.96 5.03 11.25
N TYR A 187 -14.59 5.23 9.97
CA TYR A 187 -13.20 5.41 9.57
C TYR A 187 -12.60 6.71 10.11
N ARG A 188 -13.36 7.83 10.12
CA ARG A 188 -12.89 9.09 10.69
C ARG A 188 -12.64 8.97 12.20
N ALA A 189 -13.58 8.38 12.95
CA ALA A 189 -13.40 8.15 14.38
C ALA A 189 -12.21 7.21 14.67
N ALA A 190 -12.00 6.20 13.83
CA ALA A 190 -10.83 5.32 13.96
C ALA A 190 -9.51 6.05 13.72
N LEU A 191 -9.46 6.98 12.77
CA LEU A 191 -8.27 7.78 12.48
C LEU A 191 -7.95 8.82 13.57
N GLU A 192 -8.94 9.29 14.33
CA GLU A 192 -8.71 10.17 15.50
C GLU A 192 -7.92 9.43 16.58
N ASP A 193 -8.20 8.13 16.79
CA ASP A 193 -7.53 7.33 17.81
C ASP A 193 -6.22 6.69 17.33
N ALA A 194 -6.11 6.41 16.03
CA ALA A 194 -4.95 5.74 15.43
C ALA A 194 -4.56 6.42 14.09
N PRO A 195 -4.04 7.65 14.14
CA PRO A 195 -3.70 8.43 12.94
C PRO A 195 -2.54 7.82 12.14
N GLU A 196 -1.75 6.96 12.74
CA GLU A 196 -0.62 6.27 12.11
C GLU A 196 -1.02 5.06 11.24
N VAL A 197 -2.29 4.63 11.27
CA VAL A 197 -2.74 3.43 10.56
C VAL A 197 -3.06 3.75 9.11
N ALA A 198 -2.10 3.49 8.22
CA ALA A 198 -2.21 3.73 6.78
C ALA A 198 -3.45 3.09 6.15
N GLY A 199 -3.81 1.87 6.57
CA GLY A 199 -4.98 1.15 6.05
C GLY A 199 -6.30 1.90 6.23
N LEU A 200 -6.51 2.57 7.36
CA LEU A 200 -7.70 3.39 7.60
C LEU A 200 -7.77 4.60 6.66
N ARG A 201 -6.62 5.26 6.43
CA ARG A 201 -6.54 6.39 5.51
C ARG A 201 -6.89 5.97 4.08
N LEU A 202 -6.35 4.84 3.63
CA LEU A 202 -6.62 4.30 2.30
C LEU A 202 -8.10 3.96 2.13
N GLU A 203 -8.70 3.24 3.08
CA GLU A 203 -10.12 2.88 3.03
C GLU A 203 -11.04 4.14 3.00
N LEU A 204 -10.72 5.14 3.85
CA LEU A 204 -11.48 6.40 3.85
C LEU A 204 -11.30 7.19 2.55
N ALA A 205 -10.08 7.27 2.03
CA ALA A 205 -9.81 7.96 0.78
C ALA A 205 -10.51 7.28 -0.41
N ASP A 206 -10.52 5.95 -0.47
CA ASP A 206 -11.22 5.19 -1.50
C ASP A 206 -12.74 5.35 -1.40
N LEU A 207 -13.29 5.39 -0.19
CA LEU A 207 -14.69 5.68 0.04
C LEU A 207 -15.08 7.07 -0.47
N LEU A 208 -14.34 8.11 -0.08
CA LEU A 208 -14.59 9.50 -0.51
C LEU A 208 -14.44 9.64 -2.02
N PHE A 209 -13.42 9.03 -2.60
CA PHE A 209 -13.23 9.03 -4.06
C PHE A 209 -14.40 8.33 -4.77
N GLY A 210 -14.87 7.21 -4.25
CA GLY A 210 -16.05 6.48 -4.76
C GLY A 210 -17.38 7.25 -4.63
N GLN A 211 -17.43 8.26 -3.76
CA GLN A 211 -18.55 9.20 -3.62
C GLN A 211 -18.41 10.44 -4.53
N GLY A 212 -17.28 10.57 -5.26
CA GLY A 212 -16.98 11.72 -6.10
C GLY A 212 -16.22 12.84 -5.36
N ASP A 213 -15.98 12.71 -4.06
CA ASP A 213 -15.21 13.67 -3.27
C ASP A 213 -13.69 13.39 -3.38
N ARG A 214 -13.14 13.72 -4.55
CA ARG A 214 -11.69 13.61 -4.78
C ARG A 214 -10.90 14.53 -3.86
N ALA A 215 -11.41 15.73 -3.59
CA ALA A 215 -10.70 16.71 -2.77
C ALA A 215 -10.58 16.20 -1.32
N GLY A 216 -11.67 15.67 -0.76
CA GLY A 216 -11.66 15.03 0.55
C GLY A 216 -10.74 13.82 0.62
N ALA A 217 -10.73 12.97 -0.42
CA ALA A 217 -9.82 11.82 -0.51
C ALA A 217 -8.33 12.25 -0.48
N ILE A 218 -7.97 13.27 -1.28
CA ILE A 218 -6.61 13.83 -1.29
C ILE A 218 -6.26 14.41 0.07
N ALA A 219 -7.14 15.21 0.69
CA ALA A 219 -6.89 15.82 2.00
C ALA A 219 -6.63 14.76 3.10
N VAL A 220 -7.37 13.67 3.10
CA VAL A 220 -7.16 12.54 4.04
C VAL A 220 -5.78 11.92 3.86
N LEU A 221 -5.33 11.73 2.62
CA LEU A 221 -4.01 11.14 2.32
C LEU A 221 -2.87 12.13 2.61
N GLU A 222 -3.03 13.43 2.32
CA GLU A 222 -2.04 14.48 2.62
C GLU A 222 -1.82 14.69 4.13
N ALA A 223 -2.81 14.36 4.95
CA ALA A 223 -2.68 14.40 6.41
C ALA A 223 -1.80 13.26 6.98
N ASP A 224 -1.28 12.35 6.16
CA ASP A 224 -0.34 11.33 6.59
C ASP A 224 1.05 11.93 6.83
N THR A 225 1.57 11.71 8.04
CA THR A 225 2.92 12.14 8.43
C THR A 225 3.93 10.98 8.46
N SER A 226 3.46 9.75 8.31
CA SER A 226 4.31 8.55 8.31
C SER A 226 5.08 8.38 7.01
N GLU A 227 4.59 9.03 5.95
CA GLU A 227 5.05 8.86 4.57
C GLU A 227 5.00 7.39 4.13
N ASP A 228 3.93 6.71 4.52
CA ASP A 228 3.69 5.35 4.09
C ASP A 228 3.66 5.26 2.56
N ARG A 229 4.37 4.25 2.01
CA ARG A 229 4.51 4.08 0.56
C ARG A 229 3.17 3.89 -0.15
N GLN A 230 2.21 3.18 0.47
CA GLN A 230 0.92 2.92 -0.13
C GLN A 230 0.05 4.17 -0.13
N VAL A 231 0.09 4.95 0.97
CA VAL A 231 -0.60 6.24 1.09
C VAL A 231 -0.08 7.23 0.06
N LEU A 232 1.23 7.38 -0.06
CA LEU A 232 1.85 8.25 -1.07
C LEU A 232 1.54 7.79 -2.50
N GLY A 233 1.56 6.48 -2.75
CA GLY A 233 1.20 5.92 -4.05
C GLY A 233 -0.23 6.29 -4.44
N ARG A 234 -1.17 6.08 -3.53
CA ARG A 234 -2.58 6.42 -3.75
C ARG A 234 -2.80 7.92 -3.92
N LEU A 235 -2.11 8.75 -3.14
CA LEU A 235 -2.13 10.21 -3.28
C LEU A 235 -1.69 10.63 -4.68
N ALA A 236 -0.54 10.13 -5.16
CA ALA A 236 -0.03 10.47 -6.49
C ALA A 236 -0.97 10.02 -7.61
N GLU A 237 -1.63 8.87 -7.47
CA GLU A 237 -2.66 8.41 -8.42
C GLU A 237 -3.85 9.37 -8.49
N LEU A 238 -4.38 9.80 -7.34
CA LEU A 238 -5.52 10.73 -7.29
C LEU A 238 -5.15 12.11 -7.83
N GLN A 239 -3.94 12.59 -7.56
CA GLN A 239 -3.40 13.84 -8.11
C GLN A 239 -3.25 13.73 -9.63
N THR A 240 -2.71 12.62 -10.14
CA THR A 240 -2.60 12.35 -11.59
C THR A 240 -3.98 12.32 -12.25
N ALA A 241 -4.95 11.61 -11.68
CA ALA A 241 -6.32 11.54 -12.16
C ALA A 241 -7.03 12.91 -12.10
N GLY A 242 -6.65 13.75 -11.13
CA GLY A 242 -7.08 15.14 -11.01
C GLY A 242 -6.38 16.11 -11.96
N GLN A 243 -5.41 15.60 -12.74
CA GLN A 243 -4.58 16.39 -13.65
C GLN A 243 -3.66 17.41 -12.92
N ASP A 244 -3.41 17.22 -11.63
CA ASP A 244 -2.41 17.96 -10.85
C ASP A 244 -1.05 17.25 -10.96
N LEU A 245 -0.47 17.35 -12.16
CA LEU A 245 0.70 16.56 -12.54
C LEU A 245 1.96 16.98 -11.76
N ASP A 246 2.06 18.26 -11.40
CA ASP A 246 3.19 18.79 -10.64
C ASP A 246 3.22 18.20 -9.24
N ARG A 247 2.08 18.19 -8.53
CA ARG A 247 1.97 17.56 -7.21
C ARG A 247 2.17 16.05 -7.28
N ALA A 248 1.63 15.40 -8.32
CA ALA A 248 1.84 13.96 -8.52
C ALA A 248 3.34 13.63 -8.64
N LEU A 249 4.11 14.39 -9.43
CA LEU A 249 5.55 14.21 -9.55
C LEU A 249 6.28 14.43 -8.22
N GLU A 250 5.89 15.44 -7.46
CA GLU A 250 6.46 15.70 -6.14
C GLU A 250 6.18 14.53 -5.18
N THR A 251 4.97 13.99 -5.21
CA THR A 251 4.61 12.82 -4.39
C THR A 251 5.42 11.58 -4.80
N TYR A 252 5.60 11.31 -6.11
CA TYR A 252 6.48 10.23 -6.57
C TYR A 252 7.94 10.43 -6.17
N ARG A 253 8.45 11.68 -6.15
CA ARG A 253 9.81 11.98 -5.67
C ARG A 253 9.97 11.64 -4.19
N ARG A 254 8.95 11.87 -3.36
CA ARG A 254 8.97 11.47 -1.93
C ARG A 254 9.11 9.95 -1.79
N ILE A 255 8.40 9.15 -2.60
CA ILE A 255 8.56 7.69 -2.63
C ILE A 255 9.99 7.32 -3.02
N LEU A 256 10.49 7.89 -4.12
CA LEU A 256 11.83 7.59 -4.66
C LEU A 256 12.98 8.10 -3.77
N ALA A 257 12.74 9.09 -2.92
CA ALA A 257 13.72 9.54 -1.93
C ALA A 257 13.97 8.48 -0.85
N ARG A 258 12.98 7.63 -0.55
CA ARG A 258 13.11 6.51 0.40
C ARG A 258 13.59 5.24 -0.27
N ASP A 259 13.03 4.92 -1.43
CA ASP A 259 13.45 3.79 -2.25
C ASP A 259 13.71 4.23 -3.70
N PRO A 260 14.95 4.56 -4.04
CA PRO A 260 15.34 4.96 -5.40
C PRO A 260 15.11 3.88 -6.47
N ARG A 261 14.81 2.63 -6.06
CA ARG A 261 14.58 1.49 -6.95
C ARG A 261 13.12 1.07 -7.01
N ASP A 262 12.19 1.83 -6.44
CA ASP A 262 10.76 1.54 -6.55
C ASP A 262 10.33 1.61 -8.01
N GLU A 263 10.22 0.45 -8.66
CA GLU A 263 9.93 0.30 -10.10
C GLU A 263 8.58 0.94 -10.46
N GLU A 264 7.58 0.82 -9.61
CA GLU A 264 6.26 1.39 -9.86
C GLU A 264 6.30 2.92 -9.82
N ALA A 265 6.96 3.51 -8.83
CA ALA A 265 7.12 4.96 -8.72
C ALA A 265 7.96 5.51 -9.88
N LEU A 266 9.03 4.81 -10.30
CA LEU A 266 9.83 5.17 -11.47
C LEU A 266 8.97 5.18 -12.73
N ARG A 267 8.21 4.11 -12.97
CA ARG A 267 7.33 3.97 -14.14
C ARG A 267 6.26 5.06 -14.16
N ARG A 268 5.53 5.20 -13.06
CA ARG A 268 4.44 6.19 -12.95
C ARG A 268 4.93 7.63 -13.06
N SER A 269 6.05 7.97 -12.44
CA SER A 269 6.63 9.30 -12.57
C SER A 269 7.08 9.62 -14.00
N ALA A 270 7.56 8.62 -14.75
CA ALA A 270 7.87 8.78 -16.16
C ALA A 270 6.61 9.00 -17.01
N GLU A 271 5.51 8.26 -16.74
CA GLU A 271 4.22 8.46 -17.39
C GLU A 271 3.68 9.88 -17.15
N VAL A 272 3.75 10.38 -15.90
CA VAL A 272 3.31 11.74 -15.55
C VAL A 272 4.18 12.79 -16.28
N ARG A 273 5.51 12.63 -16.32
CA ARG A 273 6.39 13.53 -17.08
C ARG A 273 6.03 13.56 -18.56
N GLN A 274 5.78 12.40 -19.15
CA GLN A 274 5.34 12.31 -20.55
C GLN A 274 4.01 13.03 -20.78
N GLN A 275 3.05 12.92 -19.85
CA GLN A 275 1.79 13.66 -19.93
C GLN A 275 2.02 15.18 -19.87
N MET A 276 2.93 15.65 -19.02
CA MET A 276 3.28 17.08 -18.93
C MET A 276 3.93 17.57 -20.23
N GLU A 277 4.87 16.81 -20.78
CA GLU A 277 5.51 17.13 -22.07
C GLU A 277 4.48 17.23 -23.19
N LEU A 278 3.58 16.24 -23.28
CA LEU A 278 2.50 16.25 -24.28
C LEU A 278 1.57 17.47 -24.14
N ARG A 279 1.33 17.94 -22.90
CA ARG A 279 0.51 19.16 -22.69
C ARG A 279 1.17 20.43 -23.22
N GLN A 280 2.50 20.47 -23.17
CA GLN A 280 3.27 21.62 -23.68
C GLN A 280 3.39 21.61 -25.20
N MET A 281 3.10 20.45 -25.86
CA MET A 281 3.15 20.35 -27.31
C MET A 281 2.02 21.16 -27.97
N PRO A 282 2.26 21.70 -29.17
CA PRO A 282 1.24 22.37 -29.97
C PRO A 282 -0.03 21.53 -30.14
N GLU A 283 -1.18 22.16 -30.33
CA GLU A 283 -2.45 21.47 -30.51
C GLU A 283 -2.41 20.52 -31.69
N GLU A 284 -1.73 20.92 -32.75
CA GLU A 284 -1.51 20.12 -33.95
C GLU A 284 -0.82 18.79 -33.62
N TYR A 285 0.20 18.81 -32.78
CA TYR A 285 0.87 17.58 -32.34
C TYR A 285 -0.07 16.67 -31.53
N ARG A 286 -0.83 17.25 -30.60
CA ARG A 286 -1.76 16.50 -29.76
C ARG A 286 -2.89 15.81 -30.52
N ARG A 287 -3.30 16.40 -31.67
CA ARG A 287 -4.33 15.83 -32.54
C ARG A 287 -3.84 14.68 -33.41
N ILE A 288 -2.52 14.49 -33.60
CA ILE A 288 -1.98 13.46 -34.50
C ILE A 288 -2.55 12.09 -34.16
N ALA A 289 -2.53 11.68 -32.90
CA ALA A 289 -2.96 10.33 -32.48
C ALA A 289 -4.43 10.00 -32.85
N SER A 290 -5.30 11.01 -32.90
CA SER A 290 -6.73 10.86 -33.24
C SER A 290 -7.04 11.16 -34.70
N ALA A 291 -6.06 11.59 -35.51
CA ALA A 291 -6.28 11.95 -36.90
C ALA A 291 -6.60 10.71 -37.76
N PRO A 292 -7.64 10.76 -38.61
CA PRO A 292 -7.98 9.64 -39.49
C PRO A 292 -6.89 9.38 -40.54
N THR A 293 -6.14 10.40 -40.90
CA THR A 293 -4.95 10.33 -41.77
C THR A 293 -3.93 11.36 -41.31
N ILE A 294 -2.64 11.04 -41.38
CA ILE A 294 -1.56 11.95 -41.00
C ILE A 294 -0.89 12.57 -42.23
N THR A 295 -0.28 13.72 -41.99
CA THR A 295 0.54 14.43 -43.00
C THR A 295 2.03 14.14 -42.80
N ARG A 296 2.86 14.54 -43.78
CA ARG A 296 4.31 14.43 -43.67
C ARG A 296 4.88 15.29 -42.54
N ALA A 297 4.24 16.43 -42.23
CA ALA A 297 4.56 17.25 -41.07
C ALA A 297 4.32 16.47 -39.77
N ASP A 298 3.18 15.76 -39.68
CA ASP A 298 2.84 14.94 -38.48
C ASP A 298 3.82 13.79 -38.30
N LEU A 299 4.19 13.08 -39.35
CA LEU A 299 5.19 12.00 -39.28
C LEU A 299 6.57 12.54 -38.85
N ALA A 300 6.99 13.70 -39.38
CA ALA A 300 8.25 14.32 -38.95
C ALA A 300 8.24 14.70 -37.47
N ALA A 301 7.12 15.24 -36.98
CA ALA A 301 6.94 15.59 -35.58
C ALA A 301 6.96 14.35 -34.68
N LEU A 302 6.25 13.29 -35.06
CA LEU A 302 6.26 12.02 -34.34
C LEU A 302 7.67 11.41 -34.24
N LEU A 303 8.43 11.39 -35.33
CA LEU A 303 9.81 10.91 -35.37
C LEU A 303 10.72 11.75 -34.46
N ALA A 304 10.67 13.08 -34.60
CA ALA A 304 11.52 14.01 -33.89
C ALA A 304 11.30 14.03 -32.38
N VAL A 305 10.07 13.78 -31.93
CA VAL A 305 9.68 13.78 -30.51
C VAL A 305 9.84 12.40 -29.89
N LYS A 306 9.32 11.35 -30.54
CA LYS A 306 9.27 10.01 -29.94
C LYS A 306 10.61 9.26 -30.04
N VAL A 307 11.35 9.40 -31.13
CA VAL A 307 12.56 8.60 -31.38
C VAL A 307 13.79 9.33 -30.84
N SER A 308 13.93 9.38 -29.51
CA SER A 308 15.07 9.99 -28.81
C SER A 308 16.42 9.36 -29.18
N ALA A 309 16.41 8.06 -29.51
CA ALA A 309 17.58 7.30 -29.97
C ALA A 309 18.28 7.95 -31.19
N LEU A 310 17.60 8.76 -31.98
CA LEU A 310 18.23 9.54 -33.07
C LEU A 310 19.33 10.48 -32.56
N SER A 311 19.24 10.96 -31.32
CA SER A 311 20.28 11.81 -30.72
C SER A 311 21.63 11.10 -30.48
N ARG A 312 21.68 9.77 -30.58
CA ARG A 312 22.91 8.98 -30.50
C ARG A 312 23.75 9.05 -31.78
N VAL A 313 23.14 9.53 -32.87
CA VAL A 313 23.81 9.67 -34.17
C VAL A 313 24.14 11.14 -34.39
N PRO A 314 25.31 11.48 -34.97
CA PRO A 314 25.60 12.87 -35.32
C PRO A 314 24.56 13.44 -36.29
N ALA A 315 23.99 14.58 -35.93
CA ALA A 315 23.10 15.29 -36.84
C ALA A 315 23.90 15.92 -37.97
N GLY A 316 23.42 15.69 -39.21
CA GLY A 316 23.97 16.38 -40.40
C GLY A 316 23.35 17.76 -40.61
N THR A 317 23.83 18.48 -41.63
CA THR A 317 23.18 19.68 -42.08
C THR A 317 21.88 19.30 -42.83
N PRO A 318 20.70 19.78 -42.38
CA PRO A 318 19.46 19.43 -43.06
C PRO A 318 19.45 19.96 -44.50
N PRO A 319 18.94 19.19 -45.48
CA PRO A 319 18.78 19.67 -46.84
C PRO A 319 17.80 20.84 -46.90
N VAL A 320 17.97 21.69 -47.90
CA VAL A 320 17.07 22.84 -48.13
C VAL A 320 15.67 22.35 -48.41
N ALA A 321 14.68 22.83 -47.64
CA ALA A 321 13.26 22.60 -47.84
C ALA A 321 12.56 23.98 -47.98
N ILE A 322 12.09 24.30 -49.19
CA ILE A 322 11.62 25.65 -49.52
C ILE A 322 10.19 25.93 -49.05
N ASP A 323 9.45 24.92 -48.66
CA ASP A 323 8.01 24.96 -48.38
C ASP A 323 7.62 24.72 -46.94
N ILE A 324 8.59 24.76 -46.00
CA ILE A 324 8.34 24.47 -44.57
C ILE A 324 8.20 25.72 -43.70
N SER A 325 8.41 26.91 -44.23
CA SER A 325 8.48 28.15 -43.44
C SER A 325 7.17 28.46 -42.69
N GLY A 326 6.01 28.10 -43.26
CA GLY A 326 4.70 28.25 -42.63
C GLY A 326 4.18 26.98 -41.91
N SER A 327 4.96 25.93 -41.85
CA SER A 327 4.54 24.69 -41.17
C SER A 327 4.68 24.81 -39.65
N TRP A 328 3.64 24.40 -38.90
CA TRP A 328 3.70 24.27 -37.45
C TRP A 328 4.84 23.33 -36.99
N ALA A 329 5.15 22.31 -37.80
CA ALA A 329 6.16 21.30 -37.53
C ALA A 329 7.54 21.66 -38.06
N ARG A 330 7.81 22.92 -38.44
CA ARG A 330 9.07 23.32 -39.09
C ARG A 330 10.31 22.80 -38.40
N GLU A 331 10.40 23.00 -37.07
CA GLU A 331 11.56 22.57 -36.30
C GLU A 331 11.66 21.03 -36.24
N HIS A 332 10.55 20.33 -36.15
CA HIS A 332 10.49 18.87 -36.20
C HIS A 332 10.89 18.32 -37.57
N ILE A 333 10.48 19.00 -38.66
CA ILE A 333 10.89 18.66 -40.02
C ILE A 333 12.40 18.81 -40.17
N LEU A 334 12.96 19.94 -39.75
CA LEU A 334 14.39 20.19 -39.82
C LEU A 334 15.17 19.12 -39.01
N LYS A 335 14.69 18.77 -37.85
CA LYS A 335 15.28 17.70 -37.02
C LYS A 335 15.21 16.34 -37.72
N ALA A 336 14.05 15.95 -38.27
CA ALA A 336 13.90 14.68 -39.01
C ALA A 336 14.81 14.62 -40.25
N LEU A 337 15.00 15.76 -40.93
CA LEU A 337 15.88 15.90 -42.10
C LEU A 337 17.37 15.87 -41.70
N SER A 338 17.74 16.48 -40.56
CA SER A 338 19.14 16.48 -40.10
C SER A 338 19.66 15.10 -39.72
N TYR A 339 18.77 14.19 -39.32
CA TYR A 339 19.06 12.77 -39.07
C TYR A 339 18.83 11.87 -40.30
N ASP A 340 18.49 12.42 -41.45
CA ASP A 340 18.10 11.65 -42.63
C ASP A 340 16.97 10.62 -42.39
N ALA A 341 16.17 10.82 -41.33
CA ALA A 341 15.00 9.98 -41.04
C ALA A 341 13.87 10.21 -42.07
N MET A 342 13.81 11.38 -42.65
CA MET A 342 12.96 11.75 -43.80
C MET A 342 13.78 12.51 -44.82
N THR A 343 13.23 12.65 -46.04
CA THR A 343 13.91 13.35 -47.18
C THR A 343 13.02 14.39 -47.80
N VAL A 344 13.66 15.35 -48.46
CA VAL A 344 13.01 16.25 -49.41
C VAL A 344 12.86 15.60 -50.77
N TYR A 345 11.94 16.11 -51.58
CA TYR A 345 11.82 15.74 -52.99
C TYR A 345 12.92 16.39 -53.85
N PRO A 346 13.16 15.92 -55.08
CA PRO A 346 14.17 16.47 -55.99
C PRO A 346 14.02 17.97 -56.28
N ASN A 347 12.79 18.50 -56.15
CA ASN A 347 12.49 19.94 -56.32
C ASN A 347 12.68 20.75 -55.05
N HIS A 348 13.42 20.23 -54.05
CA HIS A 348 13.66 20.85 -52.75
C HIS A 348 12.38 21.14 -51.94
N THR A 349 11.26 20.46 -52.19
CA THR A 349 10.08 20.56 -51.34
C THR A 349 10.01 19.41 -50.31
N PHE A 350 9.45 19.68 -49.15
CA PHE A 350 9.13 18.65 -48.15
C PHE A 350 7.70 18.17 -48.24
N GLN A 351 6.81 19.04 -48.73
CA GLN A 351 5.35 18.85 -48.83
C GLN A 351 4.71 18.54 -47.45
N PRO A 352 4.74 19.48 -46.49
CA PRO A 352 4.31 19.26 -45.09
C PRO A 352 2.87 18.74 -44.99
N VAL A 353 1.96 19.18 -45.87
CA VAL A 353 0.53 18.83 -45.85
C VAL A 353 0.19 17.57 -46.64
N ALA A 354 1.17 16.96 -47.32
CA ALA A 354 0.91 15.74 -48.09
C ALA A 354 0.57 14.57 -47.17
N THR A 355 -0.47 13.82 -47.53
CA THR A 355 -0.92 12.63 -46.83
C THR A 355 0.16 11.54 -46.83
N VAL A 356 0.44 10.99 -45.66
CA VAL A 356 1.38 9.88 -45.45
C VAL A 356 0.70 8.55 -45.78
N ARG A 357 1.41 7.71 -46.51
CA ARG A 357 1.01 6.34 -46.86
C ARG A 357 1.88 5.31 -46.12
N ARG A 358 1.44 4.06 -46.03
CA ARG A 358 2.19 2.99 -45.36
C ARG A 358 3.63 2.84 -45.87
N GLY A 359 3.83 3.00 -47.20
CA GLY A 359 5.17 2.97 -47.79
C GLY A 359 6.05 4.12 -47.31
N ASP A 360 5.50 5.30 -47.01
CA ASP A 360 6.24 6.43 -46.46
C ASP A 360 6.73 6.17 -45.04
N VAL A 361 5.83 5.60 -44.20
CA VAL A 361 6.18 5.20 -42.83
C VAL A 361 7.24 4.10 -42.86
N ALA A 362 7.09 3.08 -43.70
CA ALA A 362 8.08 2.01 -43.85
C ALA A 362 9.46 2.54 -44.23
N ARG A 363 9.53 3.53 -45.15
CA ARG A 363 10.80 4.18 -45.50
C ARG A 363 11.42 4.93 -44.32
N ALA A 364 10.62 5.67 -43.56
CA ALA A 364 11.11 6.37 -42.36
C ALA A 364 11.61 5.38 -41.32
N VAL A 365 10.87 4.30 -41.05
CA VAL A 365 11.27 3.23 -40.15
C VAL A 365 12.57 2.57 -40.61
N GLN A 366 12.69 2.20 -41.88
CA GLN A 366 13.92 1.63 -42.44
C GLN A 366 15.11 2.55 -42.19
N ARG A 367 14.98 3.84 -42.50
CA ARG A 367 16.08 4.81 -42.31
C ARG A 367 16.52 4.90 -40.85
N VAL A 368 15.58 4.95 -39.90
CA VAL A 368 15.90 4.95 -38.48
C VAL A 368 16.63 3.67 -38.08
N LEU A 369 16.18 2.50 -38.53
CA LEU A 369 16.85 1.21 -38.26
C LEU A 369 18.25 1.14 -38.86
N ASP A 370 18.47 1.74 -40.05
CA ASP A 370 19.78 1.83 -40.72
C ASP A 370 20.72 2.75 -39.93
N LEU A 371 20.26 3.94 -39.57
CA LEU A 371 21.02 4.92 -38.78
C LEU A 371 21.50 4.35 -37.44
N LEU A 372 20.67 3.57 -36.79
CA LEU A 372 20.96 2.94 -35.49
C LEU A 372 21.62 1.55 -35.65
N SER A 373 21.94 1.15 -36.89
CA SER A 373 22.54 -0.16 -37.22
C SER A 373 21.79 -1.34 -36.60
N HIS A 374 20.44 -1.23 -36.52
CA HIS A 374 19.61 -2.25 -35.86
C HIS A 374 19.39 -3.44 -36.82
N PRO A 375 19.80 -4.68 -36.44
CA PRO A 375 19.57 -5.87 -37.26
C PRO A 375 18.08 -6.21 -37.32
N THR A 376 17.63 -6.72 -38.44
CA THR A 376 16.26 -7.25 -38.59
C THR A 376 16.31 -8.69 -39.06
N GLY A 377 15.27 -9.45 -38.79
CA GLY A 377 15.11 -10.84 -39.25
C GLY A 377 15.02 -10.96 -40.76
N PRO A 378 14.86 -12.17 -41.31
CA PRO A 378 14.70 -12.39 -42.73
C PRO A 378 13.43 -11.66 -43.24
N ALA A 379 13.56 -10.99 -44.35
CA ALA A 379 12.48 -10.23 -44.96
C ALA A 379 11.41 -11.19 -45.56
N PRO A 380 10.12 -11.02 -45.21
CA PRO A 380 9.05 -11.82 -45.79
C PRO A 380 8.83 -11.47 -47.28
N ALA A 381 8.24 -12.39 -47.99
CA ALA A 381 7.76 -12.13 -49.35
C ALA A 381 6.47 -11.27 -49.29
N LEU A 382 6.40 -10.24 -50.15
CA LEU A 382 5.21 -9.40 -50.25
C LEU A 382 4.45 -9.79 -51.51
N THR A 383 3.13 -9.97 -51.42
CA THR A 383 2.31 -10.46 -52.53
C THR A 383 1.85 -9.36 -53.51
N ASP A 384 1.80 -8.11 -53.03
CA ASP A 384 1.25 -6.96 -53.76
C ASP A 384 2.32 -6.08 -54.42
N MET A 385 3.60 -6.43 -54.29
CA MET A 385 4.67 -5.67 -54.97
C MET A 385 5.87 -6.54 -55.32
N SER A 386 6.54 -6.18 -56.42
CA SER A 386 7.78 -6.82 -56.86
C SER A 386 9.00 -6.23 -56.13
N ARG A 387 10.13 -6.96 -56.13
CA ARG A 387 11.39 -6.52 -55.54
C ARG A 387 11.98 -5.25 -56.17
N GLY A 388 11.55 -4.90 -57.40
CA GLY A 388 11.91 -3.67 -58.06
C GLY A 388 11.11 -2.43 -57.61
N ASN A 389 10.10 -2.62 -56.76
CA ASN A 389 9.35 -1.49 -56.23
C ASN A 389 10.13 -0.81 -55.11
N LEU A 390 10.19 0.53 -55.14
CA LEU A 390 10.93 1.35 -54.17
C LEU A 390 10.47 1.11 -52.69
N ASN A 391 9.24 0.70 -52.50
CA ASN A 391 8.67 0.41 -51.21
C ASN A 391 8.90 -1.05 -50.75
N TYR A 392 9.40 -1.94 -51.61
CA TYR A 392 9.52 -3.39 -51.26
C TYR A 392 10.46 -3.62 -50.07
N TYR A 393 11.70 -3.16 -50.14
CA TYR A 393 12.68 -3.36 -49.10
C TYR A 393 12.32 -2.65 -47.79
N PRO A 394 11.86 -1.35 -47.83
CA PRO A 394 11.34 -0.69 -46.63
C PRO A 394 10.22 -1.46 -45.94
N ALA A 395 9.23 -1.88 -46.72
CA ALA A 395 8.08 -2.64 -46.23
C ALA A 395 8.49 -3.97 -45.64
N ALA A 396 9.26 -4.77 -46.39
CA ALA A 396 9.74 -6.07 -45.94
C ALA A 396 10.60 -5.97 -44.64
N ARG A 397 11.40 -4.93 -44.49
CA ARG A 397 12.19 -4.66 -43.32
C ARG A 397 11.36 -4.23 -42.10
N ALA A 398 10.38 -3.35 -42.30
CA ALA A 398 9.45 -2.92 -41.26
C ALA A 398 8.62 -4.10 -40.74
N VAL A 399 8.20 -5.02 -41.63
CA VAL A 399 7.49 -6.26 -41.26
C VAL A 399 8.44 -7.23 -40.52
N ALA A 400 9.66 -7.43 -41.04
CA ALA A 400 10.67 -8.29 -40.38
C ALA A 400 11.07 -7.80 -38.98
N ALA A 401 10.99 -6.48 -38.75
CA ALA A 401 11.19 -5.87 -37.44
C ALA A 401 9.95 -5.98 -36.50
N GLY A 402 8.82 -6.54 -36.96
CA GLY A 402 7.59 -6.66 -36.19
C GLY A 402 6.89 -5.32 -35.94
N LEU A 403 7.18 -4.30 -36.77
CA LEU A 403 6.64 -2.94 -36.60
C LEU A 403 5.40 -2.67 -37.48
N MET A 404 5.25 -3.44 -38.55
CA MET A 404 4.12 -3.33 -39.46
C MET A 404 3.67 -4.73 -39.90
N ASP A 405 2.35 -4.90 -40.05
CA ASP A 405 1.76 -6.20 -40.39
C ASP A 405 1.44 -6.30 -41.88
N LEU A 406 1.35 -7.52 -42.38
CA LEU A 406 0.77 -7.86 -43.66
C LEU A 406 -0.72 -8.21 -43.52
N THR A 407 -1.49 -8.02 -44.59
CA THR A 407 -2.85 -8.58 -44.66
C THR A 407 -2.79 -10.12 -44.60
N PRO A 408 -3.90 -10.82 -44.31
CA PRO A 408 -3.94 -12.29 -44.37
C PRO A 408 -3.55 -12.87 -45.75
N ALA A 409 -3.66 -12.08 -46.83
CA ALA A 409 -3.22 -12.44 -48.17
C ALA A 409 -1.74 -12.13 -48.43
N GLY A 410 -0.98 -11.67 -47.45
CA GLY A 410 0.43 -11.34 -47.58
C GLY A 410 0.71 -9.99 -48.28
N ALA A 411 -0.29 -9.14 -48.43
CA ALA A 411 -0.13 -7.82 -49.04
C ALA A 411 0.27 -6.75 -48.02
N PHE A 412 1.14 -5.82 -48.38
CA PHE A 412 1.59 -4.72 -47.53
C PHE A 412 0.71 -3.47 -47.67
N GLU A 413 0.08 -3.26 -48.80
CA GLU A 413 -0.77 -2.10 -49.11
C GLU A 413 -0.02 -0.76 -48.97
N ALA A 414 1.14 -0.65 -49.63
CA ALA A 414 2.03 0.52 -49.53
C ALA A 414 1.35 1.87 -49.81
N TRP A 415 0.27 1.89 -50.59
CA TRP A 415 -0.46 3.09 -50.99
C TRP A 415 -1.59 3.49 -50.04
N ARG A 416 -1.93 2.66 -49.10
CA ARG A 416 -2.97 2.94 -48.11
C ARG A 416 -2.53 4.10 -47.18
N PRO A 417 -3.40 5.13 -47.02
CA PRO A 417 -3.16 6.18 -46.04
C PRO A 417 -3.00 5.60 -44.61
N VAL A 418 -2.21 6.27 -43.77
CA VAL A 418 -1.97 5.87 -42.41
C VAL A 418 -2.71 6.81 -41.46
N SER A 419 -3.42 6.24 -40.47
CA SER A 419 -4.03 7.00 -39.38
C SER A 419 -3.01 7.42 -38.32
N GLY A 420 -3.36 8.43 -37.54
CA GLY A 420 -2.53 8.87 -36.42
C GLY A 420 -2.31 7.77 -35.38
N ALA A 421 -3.34 6.98 -35.07
CA ALA A 421 -3.24 5.85 -34.18
C ALA A 421 -2.27 4.77 -34.68
N GLU A 422 -2.36 4.43 -36.00
CA GLU A 422 -1.47 3.44 -36.62
C GLU A 422 -0.01 3.95 -36.62
N ALA A 423 0.22 5.19 -37.01
CA ALA A 423 1.56 5.78 -37.03
C ALA A 423 2.18 5.82 -35.62
N THR A 424 1.38 6.24 -34.65
CA THR A 424 1.81 6.27 -33.23
C THR A 424 2.19 4.88 -32.74
N HIS A 425 1.37 3.86 -33.01
CA HIS A 425 1.64 2.47 -32.65
C HIS A 425 2.93 1.95 -33.26
N ILE A 426 3.16 2.20 -34.54
CA ILE A 426 4.38 1.81 -35.26
C ILE A 426 5.61 2.44 -34.61
N LEU A 427 5.56 3.75 -34.35
CA LEU A 427 6.70 4.47 -33.77
C LEU A 427 6.92 4.10 -32.28
N ASP A 428 5.90 3.81 -31.52
CA ASP A 428 6.05 3.28 -30.17
C ASP A 428 6.71 1.89 -30.18
N GLY A 429 6.37 1.06 -31.17
CA GLY A 429 7.07 -0.18 -31.45
C GLY A 429 8.55 0.03 -31.77
N LEU A 430 8.83 1.00 -32.66
CA LEU A 430 10.20 1.37 -33.03
C LEU A 430 11.00 1.83 -31.83
N VAL A 431 10.45 2.69 -30.98
CA VAL A 431 11.10 3.15 -29.73
C VAL A 431 11.42 1.98 -28.80
N ARG A 432 10.48 1.05 -28.62
CA ARG A 432 10.74 -0.16 -27.82
C ARG A 432 11.87 -1.01 -28.40
N LEU A 433 11.96 -1.10 -29.72
CA LEU A 433 12.96 -1.90 -30.42
C LEU A 433 14.35 -1.31 -30.33
N VAL A 434 14.49 0.02 -30.52
CA VAL A 434 15.80 0.70 -30.57
C VAL A 434 16.27 1.23 -29.21
N GLY A 435 15.40 1.20 -28.22
CA GLY A 435 15.60 1.76 -26.88
C GLY A 435 15.49 3.29 -26.84
N PRO A 436 15.46 3.88 -25.62
CA PRO A 436 15.35 5.32 -25.44
C PRO A 436 16.60 6.09 -25.87
#